data_fcdcfd6058cbdc636803dfd68e604f55
#
_entry.id   fcdcfd6058cbdc636803dfd68e604f55
#
_cell.length_a   1.000
_cell.length_b   1.000
_cell.length_c   1.000
_cell.angle_alpha   90.00
_cell.angle_beta   90.00
_cell.angle_gamma   90.00
#
_symmetry.space_group_name_H-M   'P 1'
#
loop_
_entity.id
_entity.type
_entity.pdbx_description
1 polymer ?
#
loop_
_entity_poly.entity_id
_entity_poly.type
_entity_poly.pdbx_seq_one_letter_code
_entity_poly.pdbx_strand_id
1 'polypeptide(L)'
;MASTQRVPRPVRTLLVFGITILVLFGLAGAGGTWKPRLGLDLEGGTRITLSALDQGGAVTATKLQQAAGIVDQRVNGSGVSEAEVSTQGDRNIIVEIPGDNRSDLVDAVTRTAQLRFRLVAGAPQPGRAAEEPSGSPSASPSGSPSASPGASSSASPSARPSPSATAGQGEATPAGRPAPFADPSDAPSGSPSGSPSASPSASPSAPASEPAAPADPQQPQVTEEGASVDDPLAWSTNPGVKWLQDFQQFECPAAGSAAKPEADDPDEPLVACDEDGNKFLLSKAVVEGTELRSASYGIPQNGTGYAVQLGFKASARGTFGDVTTALQRNGGSFAIVLDGTVLSAPGVNEPILDGNAQITGDFTESEARSLSNSLKYGALPIRFAEPTVETIGPSLAGNQLSAGVLAGVVGLAIVMIYCLFYYRGLGLVVIASLVVAALITYGAVLVLSASAGFTLTLPGIAGLIVGVGITADSFIVYFERIRDEMRDGRSMRVAVETGWARARNTALAADAVSLLAAVVLYIFAVGVVRGFAFALGVSTLIDIAVFFFFTKPVMTLLARRRFFNTGSRFSGLSRETLGVDEAPPARTGLAGGSA
;
A
#
# COMPACT_ATOMS: atom_id res chain seq x y z
N MET A 1 -13.02 -57.38 -3.77
CA MET A 1 -12.91 -56.73 -5.09
C MET A 1 -11.65 -55.91 -5.11
N ALA A 2 -10.58 -56.40 -5.73
CA ALA A 2 -9.32 -55.66 -5.86
C ALA A 2 -9.47 -54.61 -6.97
N SER A 3 -9.46 -53.33 -6.58
CA SER A 3 -9.44 -52.26 -7.54
C SER A 3 -8.14 -52.29 -8.32
N THR A 4 -8.21 -52.61 -9.61
CA THR A 4 -7.10 -52.48 -10.55
C THR A 4 -6.71 -51.02 -10.68
N GLN A 5 -5.80 -50.55 -9.82
CA GLN A 5 -5.15 -49.24 -10.00
C GLN A 5 -4.38 -49.29 -11.35
N ARG A 6 -4.90 -48.56 -12.34
CA ARG A 6 -4.20 -48.32 -13.60
C ARG A 6 -2.87 -47.63 -13.28
N VAL A 7 -1.77 -48.37 -13.44
CA VAL A 7 -0.42 -47.80 -13.28
C VAL A 7 -0.26 -46.64 -14.28
N PRO A 8 -0.06 -45.42 -13.84
CA PRO A 8 0.10 -44.29 -14.73
C PRO A 8 1.35 -44.53 -15.63
N ARG A 9 1.22 -44.30 -16.92
CA ARG A 9 2.34 -44.40 -17.85
C ARG A 9 3.27 -43.20 -17.58
N PRO A 10 4.46 -43.35 -17.00
CA PRO A 10 5.30 -42.23 -16.52
C PRO A 10 5.68 -41.26 -17.66
N VAL A 11 5.86 -41.76 -18.88
CA VAL A 11 6.16 -40.91 -20.05
C VAL A 11 5.01 -39.98 -20.39
N ARG A 12 3.76 -40.43 -20.28
CA ARG A 12 2.59 -39.59 -20.53
C ARG A 12 2.47 -38.45 -19.49
N THR A 13 2.74 -38.75 -18.23
CA THR A 13 2.73 -37.75 -17.17
C THR A 13 3.80 -36.69 -17.43
N LEU A 14 5.03 -37.09 -17.78
CA LEU A 14 6.10 -36.13 -18.09
C LEU A 14 5.79 -35.29 -19.34
N LEU A 15 5.18 -35.88 -20.37
CA LEU A 15 4.77 -35.15 -21.57
C LEU A 15 3.70 -34.09 -21.23
N VAL A 16 2.66 -34.47 -20.51
CA VAL A 16 1.61 -33.51 -20.06
C VAL A 16 2.23 -32.42 -19.23
N PHE A 17 3.09 -32.74 -18.28
CA PHE A 17 3.75 -31.78 -17.44
C PHE A 17 4.67 -30.83 -18.23
N GLY A 18 5.44 -31.37 -19.21
CA GLY A 18 6.24 -30.55 -20.13
C GLY A 18 5.39 -29.60 -20.98
N ILE A 19 4.22 -30.05 -21.45
CA ILE A 19 3.27 -29.19 -22.18
C ILE A 19 2.72 -28.09 -21.25
N THR A 20 2.42 -28.42 -20.00
CA THR A 20 1.97 -27.40 -19.01
C THR A 20 3.02 -26.31 -18.80
N ILE A 21 4.31 -26.69 -18.73
CA ILE A 21 5.41 -25.71 -18.64
C ILE A 21 5.47 -24.85 -19.91
N LEU A 22 5.36 -25.45 -21.10
CA LEU A 22 5.34 -24.70 -22.36
C LEU A 22 4.15 -23.73 -22.44
N VAL A 23 2.98 -24.13 -21.99
CA VAL A 23 1.80 -23.25 -21.91
C VAL A 23 2.03 -22.10 -20.93
N LEU A 24 2.64 -22.36 -19.77
CA LEU A 24 2.98 -21.34 -18.79
C LEU A 24 3.89 -20.26 -19.40
N PHE A 25 4.95 -20.67 -20.10
CA PHE A 25 5.84 -19.72 -20.80
C PHE A 25 5.18 -19.07 -22.02
N GLY A 26 4.27 -19.77 -22.70
CA GLY A 26 3.46 -19.19 -23.77
C GLY A 26 2.55 -18.07 -23.27
N LEU A 27 1.91 -18.26 -22.12
CA LEU A 27 1.11 -17.22 -21.46
C LEU A 27 1.96 -16.04 -20.99
N ALA A 28 3.14 -16.31 -20.42
CA ALA A 28 4.09 -15.27 -20.04
C ALA A 28 4.53 -14.45 -21.27
N GLY A 29 4.86 -15.11 -22.38
CA GLY A 29 5.23 -14.44 -23.63
C GLY A 29 4.10 -13.64 -24.27
N ALA A 30 2.85 -14.11 -24.16
CA ALA A 30 1.67 -13.35 -24.59
C ALA A 30 1.44 -12.06 -23.76
N GLY A 31 1.91 -12.02 -22.52
CA GLY A 31 1.90 -10.84 -21.66
C GLY A 31 2.94 -9.77 -22.03
N GLY A 32 3.79 -10.01 -23.03
CA GLY A 32 4.70 -9.04 -23.64
C GLY A 32 5.99 -8.74 -22.87
N THR A 33 6.16 -9.23 -21.63
CA THR A 33 7.36 -8.97 -20.83
C THR A 33 8.00 -10.27 -20.33
N TRP A 34 9.32 -10.39 -20.55
CA TRP A 34 10.13 -11.50 -20.02
C TRP A 34 10.80 -11.16 -18.68
N LYS A 35 10.50 -9.99 -18.13
CA LYS A 35 11.00 -9.57 -16.82
C LYS A 35 9.82 -9.43 -15.88
N PRO A 36 9.90 -9.97 -14.66
CA PRO A 36 8.89 -9.71 -13.64
C PRO A 36 8.96 -8.23 -13.20
N ARG A 37 7.86 -7.68 -12.77
CA ARG A 37 7.84 -6.37 -12.12
C ARG A 37 8.58 -6.45 -10.79
N LEU A 38 9.41 -5.46 -10.54
CA LEU A 38 10.20 -5.38 -9.31
C LEU A 38 9.52 -4.43 -8.32
N GLY A 39 9.61 -4.74 -7.04
CA GLY A 39 9.15 -3.84 -5.98
C GLY A 39 10.12 -2.69 -5.74
N LEU A 40 9.67 -1.70 -4.96
CA LEU A 40 10.42 -0.51 -4.61
C LEU A 40 11.81 -0.80 -4.01
N ASP A 41 11.93 -1.87 -3.24
CA ASP A 41 13.15 -2.32 -2.60
C ASP A 41 14.22 -2.86 -3.58
N LEU A 42 13.81 -3.21 -4.82
CA LEU A 42 14.67 -3.77 -5.86
C LEU A 42 14.91 -2.82 -7.05
N GLU A 43 13.97 -1.94 -7.36
CA GLU A 43 14.05 -1.02 -8.48
C GLU A 43 14.41 0.40 -8.04
N GLY A 44 14.14 0.72 -6.76
CA GLY A 44 14.16 2.07 -6.23
C GLY A 44 12.85 2.79 -6.50
N GLY A 45 12.72 4.01 -6.00
CA GLY A 45 11.53 4.83 -6.21
C GLY A 45 11.14 5.63 -4.98
N THR A 46 9.85 5.95 -4.86
CA THR A 46 9.30 6.81 -3.82
C THR A 46 8.30 6.04 -2.95
N ARG A 47 8.47 6.10 -1.63
CA ARG A 47 7.49 5.65 -0.64
C ARG A 47 6.89 6.86 0.06
N ILE A 48 5.55 6.95 0.06
CA ILE A 48 4.80 7.99 0.75
C ILE A 48 4.00 7.32 1.86
N THR A 49 4.23 7.73 3.10
CA THR A 49 3.48 7.25 4.27
C THR A 49 2.52 8.32 4.72
N LEU A 50 1.22 8.01 4.69
CA LEU A 50 0.13 8.86 5.12
C LEU A 50 -0.38 8.39 6.48
N SER A 51 -0.30 9.22 7.51
CA SER A 51 -0.80 8.91 8.85
C SER A 51 -2.12 9.62 9.11
N ALA A 52 -3.18 8.86 9.38
CA ALA A 52 -4.52 9.39 9.62
C ALA A 52 -4.59 10.19 10.93
N LEU A 53 -5.23 11.37 10.89
CA LEU A 53 -5.48 12.23 12.03
C LEU A 53 -6.87 11.93 12.62
N ASP A 54 -6.95 11.87 13.96
CA ASP A 54 -8.22 11.84 14.70
C ASP A 54 -8.77 13.26 14.77
N GLN A 55 -9.62 13.64 13.81
CA GLN A 55 -10.36 14.90 13.88
C GLN A 55 -11.85 14.57 13.78
N GLY A 56 -12.58 14.76 14.88
CA GLY A 56 -14.04 14.67 14.91
C GLY A 56 -14.66 13.28 14.83
N GLY A 57 -13.88 12.19 14.84
CA GLY A 57 -14.40 10.82 14.82
C GLY A 57 -13.32 9.75 14.71
N ALA A 58 -13.55 8.58 15.29
CA ALA A 58 -12.60 7.48 15.26
C ALA A 58 -12.25 7.07 13.82
N VAL A 59 -10.95 6.93 13.55
CA VAL A 59 -10.47 6.30 12.32
C VAL A 59 -10.87 4.83 12.36
N THR A 60 -11.79 4.43 11.50
CA THR A 60 -12.20 3.02 11.39
C THR A 60 -11.44 2.34 10.27
N ALA A 61 -11.21 1.02 10.41
CA ALA A 61 -10.58 0.22 9.35
C ALA A 61 -11.29 0.36 8.00
N THR A 62 -12.63 0.49 8.01
CA THR A 62 -13.42 0.71 6.80
C THR A 62 -13.12 2.05 6.12
N LYS A 63 -13.04 3.14 6.88
CA LYS A 63 -12.69 4.46 6.36
C LYS A 63 -11.25 4.47 5.82
N LEU A 64 -10.32 3.83 6.55
CA LEU A 64 -8.92 3.72 6.11
C LEU A 64 -8.80 2.95 4.79
N GLN A 65 -9.54 1.84 4.66
CA GLN A 65 -9.54 1.04 3.45
C GLN A 65 -10.19 1.77 2.26
N GLN A 66 -11.26 2.53 2.52
CA GLN A 66 -11.89 3.40 1.53
C GLN A 66 -10.92 4.50 1.06
N ALA A 67 -10.21 5.14 2.00
CA ALA A 67 -9.19 6.13 1.68
C ALA A 67 -8.05 5.53 0.85
N ALA A 68 -7.56 4.34 1.22
CA ALA A 68 -6.53 3.64 0.44
C ALA A 68 -7.00 3.36 -1.00
N GLY A 69 -8.26 2.95 -1.19
CA GLY A 69 -8.83 2.75 -2.53
C GLY A 69 -8.91 4.03 -3.36
N ILE A 70 -9.21 5.18 -2.74
CA ILE A 70 -9.22 6.48 -3.42
C ILE A 70 -7.78 6.90 -3.78
N VAL A 71 -6.83 6.75 -2.86
CA VAL A 71 -5.41 7.04 -3.09
C VAL A 71 -4.86 6.19 -4.24
N ASP A 72 -5.17 4.88 -4.26
CA ASP A 72 -4.80 3.97 -5.34
C ASP A 72 -5.33 4.46 -6.71
N GLN A 73 -6.60 4.85 -6.78
CA GLN A 73 -7.19 5.38 -8.00
C GLN A 73 -6.54 6.70 -8.45
N ARG A 74 -6.18 7.59 -7.52
CA ARG A 74 -5.50 8.86 -7.82
C ARG A 74 -4.11 8.63 -8.39
N VAL A 75 -3.33 7.74 -7.77
CA VAL A 75 -1.97 7.40 -8.22
C VAL A 75 -2.00 6.74 -9.60
N ASN A 76 -2.87 5.75 -9.78
CA ASN A 76 -3.05 5.08 -11.07
C ASN A 76 -3.58 6.05 -12.15
N GLY A 77 -4.50 6.96 -11.78
CA GLY A 77 -5.03 8.01 -12.66
C GLY A 77 -3.98 9.04 -13.09
N SER A 78 -2.90 9.19 -12.33
CA SER A 78 -1.78 10.06 -12.66
C SER A 78 -0.77 9.41 -13.64
N GLY A 79 -1.08 8.21 -14.14
CA GLY A 79 -0.28 7.50 -15.15
C GLY A 79 0.81 6.61 -14.56
N VAL A 80 0.76 6.33 -13.26
CA VAL A 80 1.66 5.40 -12.57
C VAL A 80 0.93 4.06 -12.46
N SER A 81 1.24 3.12 -13.35
CA SER A 81 0.56 1.83 -13.44
C SER A 81 1.13 0.76 -12.49
N GLU A 82 2.21 1.04 -11.78
CA GLU A 82 2.95 0.07 -10.97
C GLU A 82 3.00 0.45 -9.48
N ALA A 83 2.24 1.48 -9.06
CA ALA A 83 2.16 1.85 -7.66
C ALA A 83 1.38 0.82 -6.86
N GLU A 84 1.85 0.53 -5.64
CA GLU A 84 1.17 -0.32 -4.68
C GLU A 84 0.69 0.53 -3.49
N VAL A 85 -0.61 0.47 -3.21
CA VAL A 85 -1.21 1.16 -2.07
C VAL A 85 -1.68 0.13 -1.05
N SER A 86 -1.16 0.22 0.16
CA SER A 86 -1.48 -0.70 1.24
C SER A 86 -1.78 0.04 2.55
N THR A 87 -2.58 -0.60 3.42
CA THR A 87 -2.82 -0.08 4.77
C THR A 87 -1.87 -0.76 5.75
N GLN A 88 -1.29 0.00 6.67
CA GLN A 88 -0.41 -0.51 7.72
C GLN A 88 -0.95 -0.11 9.10
N GLY A 89 -1.31 -1.13 9.88
CA GLY A 89 -1.98 -0.91 11.17
C GLY A 89 -3.34 -0.23 11.00
N ASP A 90 -3.75 0.55 12.01
CA ASP A 90 -5.08 1.13 12.07
C ASP A 90 -5.15 2.57 11.50
N ARG A 91 -4.00 3.17 11.14
CA ARG A 91 -3.91 4.61 10.84
C ARG A 91 -3.07 4.97 9.64
N ASN A 92 -2.25 4.06 9.10
CA ASN A 92 -1.32 4.42 8.05
C ASN A 92 -1.73 3.83 6.70
N ILE A 93 -1.55 4.64 5.66
CA ILE A 93 -1.58 4.22 4.27
C ILE A 93 -0.18 4.40 3.72
N ILE A 94 0.36 3.35 3.10
CA ILE A 94 1.65 3.36 2.44
C ILE A 94 1.41 3.29 0.94
N VAL A 95 2.01 4.24 0.22
CA VAL A 95 2.03 4.29 -1.23
C VAL A 95 3.45 4.02 -1.68
N GLU A 96 3.67 2.95 -2.42
CA GLU A 96 4.97 2.56 -2.98
C GLU A 96 4.95 2.74 -4.49
N ILE A 97 5.82 3.58 -5.00
CA ILE A 97 5.92 3.93 -6.41
C ILE A 97 7.31 3.53 -6.89
N PRO A 98 7.47 2.37 -7.54
CA PRO A 98 8.75 1.94 -8.08
C PRO A 98 9.17 2.80 -9.28
N GLY A 99 10.47 2.91 -9.52
CA GLY A 99 11.07 3.63 -10.64
C GLY A 99 11.57 5.03 -10.28
N ASP A 100 11.22 6.01 -11.10
CA ASP A 100 11.70 7.38 -10.93
C ASP A 100 11.12 8.06 -9.69
N ASN A 101 11.81 9.12 -9.22
CA ASN A 101 11.33 9.93 -8.11
C ASN A 101 10.04 10.66 -8.51
N ARG A 102 8.94 10.35 -7.83
CA ARG A 102 7.60 10.89 -8.07
C ARG A 102 7.09 11.69 -6.86
N SER A 103 7.94 12.60 -6.36
CA SER A 103 7.53 13.57 -5.33
C SER A 103 6.39 14.48 -5.77
N ASP A 104 6.19 14.64 -7.10
CA ASP A 104 5.07 15.36 -7.69
C ASP A 104 3.69 14.79 -7.33
N LEU A 105 3.62 13.51 -6.96
CA LEU A 105 2.37 12.85 -6.57
C LEU A 105 1.99 13.06 -5.10
N VAL A 106 2.89 13.59 -4.28
CA VAL A 106 2.63 13.80 -2.85
C VAL A 106 1.39 14.64 -2.65
N ASP A 107 1.27 15.77 -3.36
CA ASP A 107 0.10 16.65 -3.29
C ASP A 107 -1.19 15.96 -3.76
N ALA A 108 -1.11 15.14 -4.80
CA ALA A 108 -2.27 14.43 -5.33
C ALA A 108 -2.84 13.39 -4.36
N VAL A 109 -1.96 12.75 -3.55
CA VAL A 109 -2.38 11.71 -2.59
C VAL A 109 -2.74 12.26 -1.22
N THR A 110 -2.20 13.43 -0.83
CA THR A 110 -2.42 14.02 0.50
C THR A 110 -3.64 14.92 0.56
N ARG A 111 -3.97 15.62 -0.53
CA ARG A 111 -5.15 16.51 -0.57
C ARG A 111 -6.40 15.71 -0.28
N THR A 112 -7.18 16.15 0.71
CA THR A 112 -8.48 15.53 1.02
C THR A 112 -9.47 15.73 -0.11
N ALA A 113 -9.33 16.80 -0.89
CA ALA A 113 -10.15 17.17 -2.03
C ALA A 113 -11.66 17.25 -1.68
N GLN A 114 -11.97 17.74 -0.49
CA GLN A 114 -13.34 18.03 -0.06
C GLN A 114 -13.80 19.31 -0.75
N LEU A 115 -14.40 19.16 -1.91
CA LEU A 115 -14.95 20.27 -2.66
C LEU A 115 -16.36 20.58 -2.19
N ARG A 116 -16.64 21.87 -1.92
CA ARG A 116 -17.97 22.35 -1.54
C ARG A 116 -18.29 23.66 -2.26
N PHE A 117 -19.54 23.77 -2.68
CA PHE A 117 -20.10 24.98 -3.26
C PHE A 117 -20.93 25.66 -2.16
N ARG A 118 -20.58 26.89 -1.80
CA ARG A 118 -21.20 27.68 -0.74
C ARG A 118 -21.59 29.04 -1.28
N LEU A 119 -22.62 29.68 -0.73
CA LEU A 119 -23.01 31.03 -1.12
C LEU A 119 -22.21 32.06 -0.31
N VAL A 120 -21.81 33.13 -0.97
CA VAL A 120 -21.07 34.23 -0.33
C VAL A 120 -22.07 35.20 0.32
N ALA A 121 -21.91 35.46 1.61
CA ALA A 121 -22.69 36.47 2.33
C ALA A 121 -21.89 37.78 2.42
N GLY A 122 -22.37 38.80 1.73
CA GLY A 122 -21.68 40.11 1.68
C GLY A 122 -20.49 40.17 0.74
N ALA A 123 -19.70 41.21 0.83
CA ALA A 123 -18.50 41.39 0.04
C ALA A 123 -17.27 40.76 0.76
N PRO A 124 -16.33 40.15 0.01
CA PRO A 124 -15.06 39.69 0.56
C PRO A 124 -14.31 40.89 1.18
N GLN A 125 -13.58 40.63 2.25
CA GLN A 125 -12.78 41.65 2.94
C GLN A 125 -11.31 41.20 3.01
N PRO A 126 -10.35 42.15 2.96
CA PRO A 126 -8.95 41.82 3.22
C PRO A 126 -8.84 41.21 4.64
N GLY A 127 -8.34 39.99 4.71
CA GLY A 127 -7.97 39.39 5.98
C GLY A 127 -6.70 40.10 6.50
N ARG A 128 -6.66 40.51 7.79
CA ARG A 128 -5.39 40.93 8.36
C ARG A 128 -4.49 39.73 8.47
N ALA A 129 -3.38 39.74 7.69
CA ALA A 129 -2.28 38.86 8.00
C ALA A 129 -1.78 39.21 9.41
N ALA A 130 -1.59 38.22 10.29
CA ALA A 130 -0.93 38.46 11.56
C ALA A 130 0.40 39.16 11.32
N GLU A 131 0.55 40.41 11.78
CA GLU A 131 1.82 41.10 11.74
C GLU A 131 2.82 40.32 12.61
N GLU A 132 3.85 39.75 11.98
CA GLU A 132 5.05 39.36 12.72
C GLU A 132 5.57 40.59 13.48
N PRO A 133 5.99 40.48 14.76
CA PRO A 133 6.54 41.59 15.49
C PRO A 133 7.84 42.06 14.83
N SER A 134 7.75 43.08 14.00
CA SER A 134 8.89 43.81 13.44
C SER A 134 9.68 44.51 14.53
N GLY A 135 10.58 43.80 15.17
CA GLY A 135 11.66 44.38 15.96
C GLY A 135 12.81 44.83 15.06
N SER A 136 12.71 45.99 14.44
CA SER A 136 13.88 46.68 13.88
C SER A 136 14.29 47.86 14.75
N PRO A 137 15.51 47.88 15.28
CA PRO A 137 16.12 49.16 15.64
C PRO A 137 16.86 49.71 14.42
N SER A 138 16.32 50.86 13.96
CA SER A 138 16.96 51.76 13.00
C SER A 138 18.28 52.31 13.55
N ALA A 139 19.37 52.08 12.85
CA ALA A 139 20.56 52.94 12.95
C ALA A 139 21.30 52.92 11.60
N SER A 140 21.10 53.96 10.81
CA SER A 140 22.09 54.38 9.76
C SER A 140 23.29 55.05 10.43
N PRO A 141 24.52 54.91 9.88
CA PRO A 141 25.06 56.06 9.22
C PRO A 141 25.81 55.75 7.91
N SER A 142 25.73 56.75 7.04
CA SER A 142 26.44 56.98 5.80
C SER A 142 27.94 56.74 5.81
N GLY A 143 28.48 56.28 4.67
CA GLY A 143 29.91 56.35 4.36
C GLY A 143 30.33 55.44 3.21
N SER A 144 30.27 55.92 1.95
CA SER A 144 31.15 55.47 0.87
C SER A 144 32.51 56.19 0.93
N PRO A 145 33.64 55.61 0.46
CA PRO A 145 33.85 55.45 -0.98
C PRO A 145 34.75 54.26 -1.45
N SER A 146 34.55 53.88 -2.72
CA SER A 146 35.48 53.40 -3.76
C SER A 146 36.84 52.81 -3.40
N ALA A 147 37.11 51.58 -3.91
CA ALA A 147 38.15 51.26 -4.90
C ALA A 147 38.30 49.75 -5.09
N SER A 148 38.21 49.29 -6.32
CA SER A 148 38.84 48.08 -6.89
C SER A 148 40.26 48.42 -7.35
N PRO A 149 41.13 47.50 -7.84
CA PRO A 149 41.04 46.06 -8.09
C PRO A 149 42.33 45.24 -7.74
N GLY A 150 42.28 43.91 -7.90
CA GLY A 150 43.53 43.20 -8.24
C GLY A 150 43.78 41.81 -7.65
N ALA A 151 43.69 40.82 -8.56
CA ALA A 151 44.61 39.70 -8.74
C ALA A 151 44.69 38.49 -7.76
N SER A 152 44.31 37.37 -8.30
CA SER A 152 44.98 36.05 -8.40
C SER A 152 45.81 35.51 -7.23
N SER A 153 45.45 34.29 -6.77
CA SER A 153 46.30 33.10 -6.98
C SER A 153 45.84 31.88 -6.15
N SER A 154 45.67 30.79 -6.85
CA SER A 154 45.96 29.39 -6.59
C SER A 154 46.61 29.03 -5.25
N ALA A 155 46.09 27.98 -4.61
CA ALA A 155 46.81 26.75 -4.24
C ALA A 155 45.95 25.83 -3.33
N SER A 156 45.65 24.64 -3.79
CA SER A 156 45.60 23.43 -2.94
C SER A 156 47.00 23.00 -2.53
N PRO A 157 47.27 22.28 -1.44
CA PRO A 157 47.00 20.86 -1.40
C PRO A 157 46.75 20.21 0.01
N SER A 158 46.14 19.01 -0.06
CA SER A 158 46.35 17.78 0.72
C SER A 158 46.89 17.83 2.17
N ALA A 159 46.21 17.10 3.08
CA ALA A 159 46.79 15.97 3.83
C ALA A 159 45.76 15.35 4.80
N ARG A 160 45.56 14.05 4.63
CA ARG A 160 45.16 13.08 5.68
C ARG A 160 46.27 12.96 6.71
N PRO A 161 46.05 12.53 7.98
CA PRO A 161 46.04 11.10 8.28
C PRO A 161 45.05 10.65 9.37
N SER A 162 44.63 9.39 9.30
CA SER A 162 44.36 8.50 10.44
C SER A 162 45.73 7.98 10.97
N PRO A 163 45.91 7.36 12.17
CA PRO A 163 45.10 6.27 12.73
C PRO A 163 45.08 6.11 14.27
N SER A 164 44.58 4.94 14.71
CA SER A 164 44.85 4.13 15.93
C SER A 164 43.85 4.24 17.07
N ALA A 165 43.03 3.27 17.20
CA ALA A 165 43.00 2.10 18.09
C ALA A 165 43.49 2.28 19.54
N THR A 166 42.59 2.02 20.50
CA THR A 166 42.95 1.25 21.71
C THR A 166 41.68 0.63 22.32
N ALA A 167 41.80 -0.65 22.63
CA ALA A 167 40.84 -1.54 23.25
C ALA A 167 40.61 -1.20 24.74
N GLY A 168 39.43 -1.48 25.23
CA GLY A 168 39.10 -1.50 26.65
C GLY A 168 38.00 -2.50 26.90
N GLN A 169 38.37 -3.66 27.41
CA GLN A 169 37.52 -4.74 27.90
C GLN A 169 36.78 -4.32 29.18
N GLY A 170 35.57 -4.87 29.36
CA GLY A 170 34.80 -4.82 30.61
C GLY A 170 33.45 -5.48 30.35
N GLU A 171 33.44 -6.71 30.43
CA GLU A 171 32.87 -7.70 31.35
C GLU A 171 31.35 -7.64 31.55
N ALA A 172 30.72 -8.72 31.11
CA ALA A 172 29.33 -9.09 31.24
C ALA A 172 29.00 -9.51 32.68
N THR A 173 27.78 -9.37 33.10
CA THR A 173 26.95 -10.44 33.71
C THR A 173 25.53 -9.99 34.00
N PRO A 174 24.62 -10.93 34.31
CA PRO A 174 23.37 -11.09 33.54
C PRO A 174 22.10 -11.03 34.38
N ALA A 175 20.99 -11.14 33.63
CA ALA A 175 19.71 -11.71 34.05
C ALA A 175 18.87 -11.05 35.16
N GLY A 176 17.74 -10.57 34.75
CA GLY A 176 16.53 -10.39 35.56
C GLY A 176 15.32 -10.92 34.80
N ARG A 177 14.82 -12.04 35.23
CA ARG A 177 13.56 -12.67 34.76
C ARG A 177 12.34 -11.85 35.16
N PRO A 178 11.23 -11.92 34.42
CA PRO A 178 9.97 -11.28 34.80
C PRO A 178 9.20 -12.09 35.83
N ALA A 179 8.54 -11.40 36.75
CA ALA A 179 7.58 -11.98 37.68
C ALA A 179 6.14 -11.60 37.31
N PRO A 180 5.13 -12.30 37.82
CA PRO A 180 3.93 -12.66 37.09
C PRO A 180 2.71 -11.79 37.39
N PHE A 181 1.68 -12.03 36.56
CA PHE A 181 0.30 -11.61 36.66
C PHE A 181 -0.29 -11.58 38.08
N ALA A 182 -1.04 -10.53 38.35
CA ALA A 182 -2.10 -10.57 39.35
C ALA A 182 -3.38 -10.02 38.71
N ASP A 183 -4.39 -10.85 38.74
CA ASP A 183 -5.72 -10.66 38.23
C ASP A 183 -6.62 -9.99 39.29
N PRO A 184 -7.75 -9.41 38.92
CA PRO A 184 -8.53 -8.46 39.70
C PRO A 184 -9.74 -9.11 40.36
N SER A 185 -10.19 -8.51 41.41
CA SER A 185 -11.61 -8.60 41.84
C SER A 185 -11.86 -7.50 42.86
N ASP A 186 -12.81 -6.64 42.55
CA ASP A 186 -14.00 -6.45 43.37
C ASP A 186 -14.73 -5.14 42.98
N ALA A 187 -15.92 -5.32 42.50
CA ALA A 187 -16.96 -4.30 42.52
C ALA A 187 -17.54 -4.17 43.94
N PRO A 188 -18.11 -3.01 44.33
CA PRO A 188 -19.54 -3.10 44.55
C PRO A 188 -20.41 -1.93 44.03
N SER A 189 -21.60 -2.37 43.72
CA SER A 189 -22.86 -1.67 43.47
C SER A 189 -23.22 -0.54 44.45
N GLY A 190 -23.92 0.46 43.90
CA GLY A 190 -24.64 1.46 44.72
C GLY A 190 -25.42 2.44 43.86
N SER A 191 -26.63 2.12 43.46
CA SER A 191 -27.70 3.08 43.20
C SER A 191 -28.33 3.52 44.53
N PRO A 192 -28.84 4.75 44.64
CA PRO A 192 -30.27 4.88 44.58
C PRO A 192 -30.87 6.14 43.89
N SER A 193 -32.06 5.88 43.43
CA SER A 193 -33.15 6.76 43.02
C SER A 193 -33.40 8.01 43.85
N GLY A 194 -33.97 9.02 43.19
CA GLY A 194 -34.63 10.16 43.86
C GLY A 194 -35.10 11.24 42.88
N SER A 195 -36.28 11.06 42.28
CA SER A 195 -37.12 12.23 41.86
C SER A 195 -37.84 12.79 43.08
N PRO A 196 -38.13 14.10 43.10
CA PRO A 196 -39.53 14.46 42.87
C PRO A 196 -39.79 15.75 42.06
N SER A 197 -40.93 15.72 41.42
CA SER A 197 -41.73 16.83 40.89
C SER A 197 -41.95 17.99 41.82
N ALA A 198 -42.04 19.21 41.24
CA ALA A 198 -43.05 20.22 41.55
C ALA A 198 -42.97 21.41 40.57
N SER A 199 -44.01 21.59 39.77
CA SER A 199 -44.45 22.89 39.25
C SER A 199 -45.13 23.66 40.39
N PRO A 200 -45.14 25.01 40.39
CA PRO A 200 -46.33 25.66 39.88
C PRO A 200 -46.14 26.98 39.08
N SER A 201 -47.14 27.22 38.27
CA SER A 201 -47.60 28.46 37.62
C SER A 201 -47.46 29.75 38.40
N ALA A 202 -47.10 30.81 37.66
CA ALA A 202 -47.77 32.13 37.77
C ALA A 202 -47.32 33.02 36.60
N SER A 203 -48.27 33.41 35.75
CA SER A 203 -48.25 34.60 34.89
C SER A 203 -48.42 35.85 35.74
N PRO A 204 -47.90 36.99 35.32
CA PRO A 204 -48.75 38.14 35.15
C PRO A 204 -48.54 38.94 33.84
N SER A 205 -49.62 39.23 33.27
CA SER A 205 -50.12 40.39 32.48
C SER A 205 -49.15 41.43 31.92
N ALA A 206 -49.32 41.66 30.62
CA ALA A 206 -48.79 42.74 29.82
C ALA A 206 -49.36 44.11 30.21
N PRO A 207 -48.69 45.18 29.87
CA PRO A 207 -49.31 46.44 29.54
C PRO A 207 -49.08 46.89 28.09
N ALA A 208 -50.03 47.66 27.65
CA ALA A 208 -50.48 48.08 26.36
C ALA A 208 -49.45 48.74 25.43
N SER A 209 -49.74 48.50 24.15
CA SER A 209 -49.14 49.05 22.95
C SER A 209 -49.27 50.57 22.83
N GLU A 210 -48.18 51.21 22.40
CA GLU A 210 -48.15 52.54 21.81
C GLU A 210 -47.90 52.42 20.28
N PRO A 211 -48.49 53.26 19.43
CA PRO A 211 -48.51 53.01 17.98
C PRO A 211 -47.20 53.37 17.30
N ALA A 212 -46.71 52.46 16.49
CA ALA A 212 -45.52 52.58 15.66
C ALA A 212 -45.66 53.65 14.57
N ALA A 213 -44.62 54.46 14.40
CA ALA A 213 -44.37 55.36 13.28
C ALA A 213 -44.07 54.58 12.01
N PRO A 214 -44.37 55.08 10.79
CA PRO A 214 -44.19 54.33 9.56
C PRO A 214 -42.71 54.13 9.23
N ALA A 215 -42.35 52.88 8.98
CA ALA A 215 -41.03 52.45 8.60
C ALA A 215 -40.68 52.90 7.17
N ASP A 216 -39.50 53.46 7.02
CA ASP A 216 -38.84 53.82 5.78
C ASP A 216 -38.45 52.52 5.03
N PRO A 217 -38.77 52.34 3.77
CA PRO A 217 -38.41 51.10 3.03
C PRO A 217 -37.05 51.29 2.41
N GLN A 218 -36.02 50.62 2.95
CA GLN A 218 -34.80 50.18 2.21
C GLN A 218 -33.52 50.13 3.07
N GLN A 219 -33.59 49.34 4.13
CA GLN A 219 -32.34 48.68 4.58
C GLN A 219 -32.71 47.27 5.02
N PRO A 220 -32.05 46.21 4.54
CA PRO A 220 -32.28 44.88 5.08
C PRO A 220 -31.92 44.92 6.56
N GLN A 221 -32.93 44.79 7.43
CA GLN A 221 -32.73 44.74 8.87
C GLN A 221 -32.07 43.42 9.19
N VAL A 222 -30.78 43.46 9.50
CA VAL A 222 -30.05 42.32 10.09
C VAL A 222 -30.71 42.04 11.45
N THR A 223 -31.48 40.97 11.53
CA THR A 223 -32.09 40.53 12.78
C THR A 223 -31.03 39.86 13.65
N GLU A 224 -31.15 39.94 14.98
CA GLU A 224 -30.14 39.32 15.88
C GLU A 224 -29.96 37.82 15.61
N GLU A 225 -31.02 37.12 15.23
CA GLU A 225 -30.96 35.67 14.94
C GLU A 225 -30.60 35.34 13.48
N GLY A 226 -30.75 36.28 12.53
CA GLY A 226 -30.53 36.02 11.11
C GLY A 226 -31.58 35.09 10.47
N ALA A 227 -31.37 34.71 9.21
CA ALA A 227 -32.15 33.69 8.55
C ALA A 227 -31.66 32.29 8.96
N SER A 228 -32.54 31.29 8.80
CA SER A 228 -32.18 29.91 9.11
C SER A 228 -30.97 29.42 8.28
N VAL A 229 -30.02 28.76 8.93
CA VAL A 229 -28.88 28.12 8.29
C VAL A 229 -29.33 27.08 7.26
N ASP A 230 -30.53 26.52 7.44
CA ASP A 230 -31.10 25.51 6.51
C ASP A 230 -31.54 26.07 5.16
N ASP A 231 -31.73 27.39 5.06
CA ASP A 231 -31.97 28.07 3.78
C ASP A 231 -30.73 28.89 3.40
N PRO A 232 -29.79 28.36 2.61
CA PRO A 232 -28.56 29.04 2.21
C PRO A 232 -28.80 30.34 1.46
N LEU A 233 -29.86 30.45 0.69
CA LEU A 233 -30.22 31.65 -0.10
C LEU A 233 -30.68 32.79 0.82
N ALA A 234 -31.61 32.51 1.71
CA ALA A 234 -32.06 33.49 2.71
C ALA A 234 -30.92 33.85 3.65
N TRP A 235 -30.15 32.87 4.09
CA TRP A 235 -29.01 33.10 5.00
C TRP A 235 -27.91 33.97 4.37
N SER A 236 -27.57 33.78 3.09
CA SER A 236 -26.55 34.58 2.43
C SER A 236 -26.90 36.08 2.35
N THR A 237 -28.19 36.44 2.41
CA THR A 237 -28.65 37.84 2.47
C THR A 237 -28.81 38.38 3.89
N ASN A 238 -29.02 37.50 4.88
CA ASN A 238 -29.16 37.86 6.31
C ASN A 238 -28.53 36.80 7.22
N PRO A 239 -27.20 36.79 7.36
CA PRO A 239 -26.48 35.75 8.12
C PRO A 239 -26.62 35.86 9.64
N GLY A 240 -27.21 36.98 10.16
CA GLY A 240 -27.31 37.26 11.59
C GLY A 240 -26.05 37.87 12.20
N VAL A 241 -26.24 38.47 13.36
CA VAL A 241 -25.18 39.25 14.02
C VAL A 241 -24.02 38.38 14.48
N LYS A 242 -24.29 37.16 14.93
CA LYS A 242 -23.25 36.22 15.39
C LYS A 242 -22.22 35.97 14.28
N TRP A 243 -22.66 35.55 13.11
CA TRP A 243 -21.77 35.21 12.00
C TRP A 243 -21.02 36.41 11.45
N LEU A 244 -21.62 37.61 11.52
CA LEU A 244 -20.94 38.84 11.14
C LEU A 244 -19.86 39.20 12.16
N GLN A 245 -20.07 38.94 13.45
CA GLN A 245 -19.04 39.15 14.48
C GLN A 245 -17.89 38.16 14.32
N ASP A 246 -18.20 36.88 14.13
CA ASP A 246 -17.19 35.83 13.87
C ASP A 246 -16.36 36.17 12.63
N PHE A 247 -17.00 36.64 11.57
CA PHE A 247 -16.34 37.10 10.35
C PHE A 247 -15.42 38.30 10.57
N GLN A 248 -15.83 39.27 11.39
CA GLN A 248 -15.00 40.45 11.70
C GLN A 248 -13.76 40.08 12.53
N GLN A 249 -13.90 39.13 13.45
CA GLN A 249 -12.81 38.70 14.35
C GLN A 249 -11.87 37.71 13.70
N PHE A 250 -12.30 37.03 12.60
CA PHE A 250 -11.51 36.04 11.91
C PHE A 250 -10.32 36.67 11.17
N GLU A 251 -9.13 36.13 11.37
CA GLU A 251 -7.91 36.55 10.71
C GLU A 251 -7.43 35.43 9.79
N CYS A 252 -7.06 35.75 8.55
CA CYS A 252 -6.52 34.80 7.62
C CYS A 252 -5.13 34.34 8.06
N PRO A 253 -4.81 33.04 7.93
CA PRO A 253 -3.45 32.55 8.11
C PRO A 253 -2.49 33.27 7.17
N ALA A 254 -1.24 33.49 7.59
CA ALA A 254 -0.22 34.07 6.73
C ALA A 254 -0.02 33.20 5.48
N ALA A 255 0.17 33.82 4.33
CA ALA A 255 0.43 33.10 3.07
C ALA A 255 1.61 32.16 3.22
N GLY A 256 1.40 30.87 2.90
CA GLY A 256 2.41 29.81 3.09
C GLY A 256 2.52 29.24 4.50
N SER A 257 1.68 29.68 5.45
CA SER A 257 1.64 29.06 6.79
C SER A 257 0.98 27.68 6.69
N ALA A 258 1.54 26.70 7.40
CA ALA A 258 0.93 25.38 7.57
C ALA A 258 -0.29 25.39 8.53
N ALA A 259 -0.87 26.57 8.80
CA ALA A 259 -2.08 26.68 9.58
C ALA A 259 -3.23 26.01 8.84
N LYS A 260 -3.67 24.87 9.36
CA LYS A 260 -4.77 24.11 8.79
C LYS A 260 -6.06 24.92 8.92
N PRO A 261 -6.82 25.08 7.83
CA PRO A 261 -8.16 25.68 7.94
C PRO A 261 -8.99 24.92 8.97
N GLU A 262 -9.87 25.65 9.64
CA GLU A 262 -10.86 25.08 10.55
C GLU A 262 -11.64 23.96 9.85
N ALA A 263 -12.13 22.99 10.61
CA ALA A 263 -12.87 21.86 10.04
C ALA A 263 -14.06 22.39 9.23
N ASP A 264 -14.03 22.15 7.92
CA ASP A 264 -15.11 22.52 7.01
C ASP A 264 -16.29 21.56 7.20
N ASP A 265 -17.29 21.93 8.03
CA ASP A 265 -18.53 21.18 8.20
C ASP A 265 -19.52 21.55 7.06
N PRO A 266 -20.06 20.56 6.31
CA PRO A 266 -21.00 20.84 5.24
C PRO A 266 -22.31 21.48 5.73
N ASP A 267 -22.74 21.19 6.94
CA ASP A 267 -24.03 21.60 7.48
C ASP A 267 -23.97 22.95 8.21
N GLU A 268 -22.76 23.51 8.42
CA GLU A 268 -22.58 24.80 9.10
C GLU A 268 -22.02 25.87 8.14
N PRO A 269 -22.30 27.17 8.41
CA PRO A 269 -21.64 28.29 7.76
C PRO A 269 -20.14 28.29 8.05
N LEU A 270 -19.36 28.86 7.16
CA LEU A 270 -17.89 28.87 7.24
C LEU A 270 -17.33 30.26 6.99
N VAL A 271 -16.33 30.67 7.77
CA VAL A 271 -15.46 31.79 7.43
C VAL A 271 -14.16 31.20 6.87
N ALA A 272 -13.82 31.52 5.63
CA ALA A 272 -12.66 30.99 4.95
C ALA A 272 -11.90 32.08 4.19
N CYS A 273 -10.62 31.81 3.90
CA CYS A 273 -9.76 32.69 3.13
C CYS A 273 -9.45 32.10 1.74
N ASP A 274 -9.15 32.98 0.78
CA ASP A 274 -8.51 32.60 -0.47
C ASP A 274 -6.96 32.66 -0.34
N GLU A 275 -6.26 32.34 -1.40
CA GLU A 275 -4.78 32.37 -1.47
C GLU A 275 -4.22 33.81 -1.40
N ASP A 276 -5.01 34.81 -1.78
CA ASP A 276 -4.66 36.24 -1.71
C ASP A 276 -4.87 36.85 -0.32
N GLY A 277 -5.39 36.09 0.64
CA GLY A 277 -5.66 36.53 2.00
C GLY A 277 -6.96 37.32 2.14
N ASN A 278 -7.91 37.24 1.20
CA ASN A 278 -9.24 37.77 1.39
C ASN A 278 -10.10 36.78 2.15
N LYS A 279 -10.87 37.27 3.12
CA LYS A 279 -11.81 36.47 3.90
C LYS A 279 -13.23 36.54 3.36
N PHE A 280 -13.89 35.41 3.39
CA PHE A 280 -15.25 35.22 2.91
C PHE A 280 -16.13 34.66 4.03
N LEU A 281 -17.34 35.17 4.13
CA LEU A 281 -18.39 34.59 4.96
C LEU A 281 -19.29 33.74 4.05
N LEU A 282 -19.37 32.44 4.35
CA LEU A 282 -19.95 31.44 3.47
C LEU A 282 -21.11 30.71 4.15
N SER A 283 -22.18 30.45 3.40
CA SER A 283 -23.31 29.62 3.87
C SER A 283 -22.88 28.17 4.11
N LYS A 284 -23.80 27.35 4.66
CA LYS A 284 -23.61 25.88 4.59
C LYS A 284 -23.45 25.44 3.15
N ALA A 285 -22.89 24.25 2.95
CA ALA A 285 -22.68 23.68 1.60
C ALA A 285 -24.02 23.48 0.87
N VAL A 286 -24.09 23.98 -0.36
CA VAL A 286 -25.25 23.79 -1.26
C VAL A 286 -25.09 22.54 -2.10
N VAL A 287 -23.86 22.30 -2.56
CA VAL A 287 -23.48 21.10 -3.32
C VAL A 287 -22.12 20.64 -2.81
N GLU A 288 -21.98 19.34 -2.62
CA GLU A 288 -20.73 18.71 -2.23
C GLU A 288 -20.01 18.06 -3.42
N GLY A 289 -18.69 17.87 -3.29
CA GLY A 289 -17.88 17.17 -4.29
C GLY A 289 -18.30 15.72 -4.54
N THR A 290 -18.98 15.08 -3.60
CA THR A 290 -19.58 13.75 -3.74
C THR A 290 -20.66 13.70 -4.84
N GLU A 291 -21.25 14.84 -5.18
CA GLU A 291 -22.24 15.02 -6.24
C GLU A 291 -21.64 15.27 -7.63
N LEU A 292 -20.33 15.26 -7.76
CA LEU A 292 -19.66 15.30 -9.05
C LEU A 292 -19.80 13.97 -9.78
N ARG A 293 -20.10 14.06 -11.07
CA ARG A 293 -20.09 12.93 -12.02
C ARG A 293 -18.73 12.80 -12.71
N SER A 294 -18.11 13.94 -13.04
CA SER A 294 -16.87 14.01 -13.79
C SER A 294 -16.10 15.28 -13.45
N ALA A 295 -14.77 15.18 -13.47
CA ALA A 295 -13.85 16.29 -13.46
C ALA A 295 -12.79 16.07 -14.55
N SER A 296 -12.44 17.12 -15.28
CA SER A 296 -11.41 17.11 -16.31
C SER A 296 -10.73 18.48 -16.38
N TYR A 297 -9.46 18.50 -16.77
CA TYR A 297 -8.72 19.74 -16.93
C TYR A 297 -8.53 20.07 -18.42
N GLY A 298 -8.35 21.34 -18.73
CA GLY A 298 -8.13 21.79 -20.09
C GLY A 298 -7.99 23.31 -20.19
N ILE A 299 -7.69 23.79 -21.36
CA ILE A 299 -7.63 25.24 -21.64
C ILE A 299 -9.07 25.69 -21.96
N PRO A 300 -9.62 26.68 -21.24
CA PRO A 300 -10.94 27.20 -21.52
C PRO A 300 -11.00 27.90 -22.88
N GLN A 301 -12.16 27.84 -23.55
CA GLN A 301 -12.33 28.44 -24.88
C GLN A 301 -12.08 29.95 -24.92
N ASN A 302 -12.26 30.65 -23.81
CA ASN A 302 -12.17 32.11 -23.71
C ASN A 302 -11.09 32.57 -22.71
N GLY A 303 -10.06 31.74 -22.41
CA GLY A 303 -9.04 32.04 -21.42
C GLY A 303 -7.64 31.60 -21.83
N THR A 304 -6.62 32.13 -21.13
CA THR A 304 -5.18 31.88 -21.38
C THR A 304 -4.59 31.02 -20.27
N GLY A 305 -5.21 30.26 -19.52
CA GLY A 305 -4.69 29.39 -18.46
C GLY A 305 -5.35 28.03 -18.48
N TYR A 306 -4.99 27.19 -17.55
CA TYR A 306 -5.68 25.92 -17.35
C TYR A 306 -6.88 26.10 -16.42
N ALA A 307 -7.93 25.32 -16.65
CA ALA A 307 -9.13 25.30 -15.85
C ALA A 307 -9.58 23.87 -15.60
N VAL A 308 -10.33 23.65 -14.51
CA VAL A 308 -10.95 22.37 -14.20
C VAL A 308 -12.44 22.42 -14.51
N GLN A 309 -12.88 21.57 -15.43
CA GLN A 309 -14.28 21.42 -15.83
C GLN A 309 -14.94 20.35 -14.96
N LEU A 310 -16.09 20.69 -14.40
CA LEU A 310 -16.87 19.84 -13.52
C LEU A 310 -18.21 19.49 -14.15
N GLY A 311 -18.63 18.24 -14.03
CA GLY A 311 -19.97 17.80 -14.38
C GLY A 311 -20.69 17.27 -13.16
N PHE A 312 -21.88 17.78 -12.84
CA PHE A 312 -22.70 17.34 -11.71
C PHE A 312 -23.57 16.13 -12.06
N LYS A 313 -23.89 15.33 -11.04
CA LYS A 313 -24.91 14.29 -11.10
C LYS A 313 -26.29 14.92 -11.25
N ALA A 314 -27.26 14.12 -11.69
CA ALA A 314 -28.62 14.57 -11.87
C ALA A 314 -29.27 15.11 -10.58
N SER A 315 -28.90 14.55 -9.42
CA SER A 315 -29.34 15.00 -8.09
C SER A 315 -28.97 16.45 -7.79
N ALA A 316 -27.72 16.82 -8.05
CA ALA A 316 -27.22 18.16 -7.75
C ALA A 316 -27.52 19.19 -8.85
N ARG A 317 -27.77 18.76 -10.09
CA ARG A 317 -28.02 19.66 -11.23
C ARG A 317 -29.20 20.58 -10.96
N GLY A 318 -30.31 20.05 -10.42
CA GLY A 318 -31.51 20.84 -10.10
C GLY A 318 -31.21 21.92 -9.07
N THR A 319 -30.66 21.51 -7.93
CA THR A 319 -30.27 22.41 -6.83
C THR A 319 -29.29 23.49 -7.30
N PHE A 320 -28.27 23.12 -8.08
CA PHE A 320 -27.30 24.07 -8.61
C PHE A 320 -27.91 25.04 -9.62
N GLY A 321 -28.84 24.55 -10.47
CA GLY A 321 -29.60 25.38 -11.41
C GLY A 321 -30.51 26.41 -10.70
N ASP A 322 -31.22 25.97 -9.66
CA ASP A 322 -32.12 26.83 -8.88
C ASP A 322 -31.32 27.91 -8.14
N VAL A 323 -30.19 27.53 -7.53
CA VAL A 323 -29.34 28.46 -6.82
C VAL A 323 -28.69 29.46 -7.76
N THR A 324 -28.12 29.04 -8.89
CA THR A 324 -27.52 29.96 -9.86
C THR A 324 -28.54 30.89 -10.47
N THR A 325 -29.81 30.43 -10.67
CA THR A 325 -30.91 31.30 -11.11
C THR A 325 -31.26 32.36 -10.06
N ALA A 326 -31.24 32.02 -8.78
CA ALA A 326 -31.50 32.96 -7.70
C ALA A 326 -30.34 33.97 -7.56
N LEU A 327 -29.09 33.52 -7.63
CA LEU A 327 -27.90 34.39 -7.56
C LEU A 327 -27.86 35.39 -8.72
N GLN A 328 -28.17 34.97 -9.93
CA GLN A 328 -28.25 35.88 -11.08
C GLN A 328 -29.21 37.03 -10.84
N ARG A 329 -30.37 36.76 -10.24
CA ARG A 329 -31.40 37.79 -9.96
C ARG A 329 -30.94 38.76 -8.86
N ASN A 330 -30.19 38.27 -7.90
CA ASN A 330 -29.81 39.03 -6.70
C ASN A 330 -28.38 39.63 -6.81
N GLY A 331 -27.65 39.38 -7.90
CA GLY A 331 -26.26 39.85 -8.08
C GLY A 331 -25.28 39.15 -7.11
N GLY A 332 -25.62 37.95 -6.65
CA GLY A 332 -24.81 37.18 -5.71
C GLY A 332 -23.70 36.35 -6.38
N SER A 333 -22.79 35.86 -5.56
CA SER A 333 -21.71 34.97 -5.95
C SER A 333 -21.73 33.68 -5.13
N PHE A 334 -21.17 32.62 -5.70
CA PHE A 334 -20.89 31.41 -4.94
C PHE A 334 -19.40 31.17 -4.85
N ALA A 335 -18.96 30.62 -3.74
CA ALA A 335 -17.57 30.23 -3.52
C ALA A 335 -17.39 28.73 -3.77
N ILE A 336 -16.31 28.41 -4.42
CA ILE A 336 -15.80 27.05 -4.60
C ILE A 336 -14.74 26.86 -3.52
N VAL A 337 -15.05 26.04 -2.51
CA VAL A 337 -14.20 25.78 -1.34
C VAL A 337 -13.60 24.39 -1.47
N LEU A 338 -12.29 24.32 -1.36
CA LEU A 338 -11.54 23.06 -1.34
C LEU A 338 -10.77 22.96 -0.03
N ASP A 339 -11.06 21.91 0.73
CA ASP A 339 -10.37 21.65 2.00
C ASP A 339 -10.37 22.84 2.98
N GLY A 340 -11.43 23.67 2.94
CA GLY A 340 -11.59 24.86 3.79
C GLY A 340 -10.95 26.13 3.24
N THR A 341 -10.37 26.11 2.05
CA THR A 341 -9.80 27.29 1.36
C THR A 341 -10.68 27.67 0.18
N VAL A 342 -10.92 28.96 -0.03
CA VAL A 342 -11.67 29.45 -1.18
C VAL A 342 -10.75 29.47 -2.41
N LEU A 343 -11.06 28.61 -3.41
CA LEU A 343 -10.32 28.61 -4.68
C LEU A 343 -10.76 29.73 -5.61
N SER A 344 -12.06 30.02 -5.61
CA SER A 344 -12.66 31.03 -6.49
C SER A 344 -14.05 31.37 -5.99
N ALA A 345 -14.47 32.63 -6.15
CA ALA A 345 -15.80 33.11 -5.79
C ALA A 345 -16.44 33.90 -6.95
N PRO A 346 -16.76 33.24 -8.08
CA PRO A 346 -17.31 33.91 -9.25
C PRO A 346 -18.74 34.41 -9.00
N GLY A 347 -19.07 35.59 -9.57
CA GLY A 347 -20.45 36.03 -9.73
C GLY A 347 -21.16 35.20 -10.79
N VAL A 348 -22.47 35.05 -10.66
CA VAL A 348 -23.30 34.29 -11.61
C VAL A 348 -23.90 35.25 -12.62
N ASN A 349 -23.41 35.23 -13.87
CA ASN A 349 -23.91 36.04 -14.96
C ASN A 349 -25.10 35.39 -15.67
N GLU A 350 -25.09 34.05 -15.77
CA GLU A 350 -26.14 33.24 -16.40
C GLU A 350 -26.45 32.01 -15.54
N PRO A 351 -27.71 31.55 -15.50
CA PRO A 351 -28.06 30.33 -14.77
C PRO A 351 -27.37 29.11 -15.38
N ILE A 352 -26.81 28.26 -14.55
CA ILE A 352 -26.12 27.02 -14.97
C ILE A 352 -27.10 25.85 -14.86
N LEU A 353 -27.86 25.60 -15.94
CA LEU A 353 -28.93 24.58 -15.98
C LEU A 353 -28.44 23.23 -16.55
N ASP A 354 -27.32 23.22 -17.25
CA ASP A 354 -26.75 22.03 -17.90
C ASP A 354 -25.98 21.14 -16.91
N GLY A 355 -25.71 21.65 -15.72
CA GLY A 355 -24.96 20.94 -14.68
C GLY A 355 -23.45 20.85 -14.96
N ASN A 356 -22.90 21.78 -15.75
CA ASN A 356 -21.47 21.91 -15.99
C ASN A 356 -20.97 23.20 -15.34
N ALA A 357 -19.95 23.10 -14.50
CA ALA A 357 -19.26 24.25 -13.90
C ALA A 357 -17.78 24.22 -14.26
N GLN A 358 -17.11 25.35 -14.13
CA GLN A 358 -15.70 25.47 -14.40
C GLN A 358 -15.02 26.21 -13.25
N ILE A 359 -13.91 25.64 -12.76
CA ILE A 359 -13.03 26.29 -11.81
C ILE A 359 -11.93 26.96 -12.63
N THR A 360 -11.84 28.29 -12.56
CA THR A 360 -10.81 29.10 -13.18
C THR A 360 -9.90 29.70 -12.10
N GLY A 361 -8.62 29.85 -12.40
CA GLY A 361 -7.59 30.40 -11.54
C GLY A 361 -6.27 30.41 -12.30
N ASP A 362 -5.20 30.86 -11.67
CA ASP A 362 -3.86 30.88 -12.24
C ASP A 362 -3.18 29.50 -12.17
N PHE A 363 -3.92 28.45 -12.57
CA PHE A 363 -3.42 27.09 -12.52
C PHE A 363 -2.36 26.81 -13.58
N THR A 364 -1.28 26.17 -13.17
CA THR A 364 -0.37 25.47 -14.07
C THR A 364 -1.05 24.18 -14.59
N GLU A 365 -0.53 23.58 -15.65
CA GLU A 365 -1.05 22.32 -16.17
C GLU A 365 -1.03 21.20 -15.11
N SER A 366 0.08 21.13 -14.34
CA SER A 366 0.24 20.12 -13.28
C SER A 366 -0.76 20.27 -12.15
N GLU A 367 -1.04 21.49 -11.71
CA GLU A 367 -2.02 21.78 -10.66
C GLU A 367 -3.44 21.50 -11.12
N ALA A 368 -3.85 21.96 -12.31
CA ALA A 368 -5.16 21.68 -12.86
C ALA A 368 -5.39 20.17 -13.07
N ARG A 369 -4.37 19.45 -13.52
CA ARG A 369 -4.40 17.99 -13.69
C ARG A 369 -4.52 17.28 -12.34
N SER A 370 -3.72 17.67 -11.36
CA SER A 370 -3.76 17.11 -10.01
C SER A 370 -5.11 17.35 -9.33
N LEU A 371 -5.63 18.59 -9.41
CA LEU A 371 -6.95 18.94 -8.88
C LEU A 371 -8.06 18.14 -9.57
N SER A 372 -8.05 18.09 -10.91
CA SER A 372 -9.02 17.32 -11.68
C SER A 372 -9.04 15.84 -11.29
N ASN A 373 -7.87 15.21 -11.15
CA ASN A 373 -7.76 13.82 -10.72
C ASN A 373 -8.26 13.63 -9.28
N SER A 374 -7.92 14.53 -8.37
CA SER A 374 -8.38 14.47 -6.98
C SER A 374 -9.91 14.56 -6.88
N LEU A 375 -10.53 15.45 -7.66
CA LEU A 375 -11.97 15.62 -7.71
C LEU A 375 -12.68 14.47 -8.43
N LYS A 376 -12.08 13.92 -9.48
CA LYS A 376 -12.62 12.78 -10.24
C LYS A 376 -12.74 11.52 -9.41
N TYR A 377 -11.78 11.25 -8.54
CA TYR A 377 -11.75 10.06 -7.70
C TYR A 377 -12.39 10.27 -6.32
N GLY A 378 -12.76 11.51 -6.01
CA GLY A 378 -13.53 11.87 -4.83
C GLY A 378 -12.69 12.29 -3.61
N ALA A 379 -13.40 12.80 -2.61
CA ALA A 379 -12.82 13.25 -1.36
C ALA A 379 -12.37 12.07 -0.48
N LEU A 380 -11.24 12.26 0.21
CA LEU A 380 -10.80 11.31 1.23
C LEU A 380 -11.70 11.42 2.48
N PRO A 381 -12.17 10.30 3.02
CA PRO A 381 -13.06 10.28 4.18
C PRO A 381 -12.33 10.58 5.50
N ILE A 382 -10.99 10.75 5.45
CA ILE A 382 -10.11 11.03 6.58
C ILE A 382 -9.04 12.04 6.16
N ARG A 383 -8.57 12.82 7.13
CA ARG A 383 -7.42 13.72 6.95
C ARG A 383 -6.13 13.01 7.35
N PHE A 384 -5.05 13.37 6.71
CA PHE A 384 -3.72 12.85 7.01
C PHE A 384 -2.84 13.94 7.63
N ALA A 385 -1.90 13.52 8.48
CA ALA A 385 -0.79 14.35 8.91
C ALA A 385 0.13 14.65 7.72
N GLU A 386 1.11 15.51 7.95
CA GLU A 386 2.15 15.74 6.95
C GLU A 386 2.77 14.40 6.50
N PRO A 387 2.84 14.13 5.20
CA PRO A 387 3.30 12.85 4.69
C PRO A 387 4.80 12.67 4.92
N THR A 388 5.20 11.46 5.26
CA THR A 388 6.62 11.10 5.26
C THR A 388 6.97 10.56 3.88
N VAL A 389 7.90 11.21 3.19
CA VAL A 389 8.35 10.81 1.85
C VAL A 389 9.77 10.26 1.95
N GLU A 390 9.94 9.00 1.57
CA GLU A 390 11.23 8.32 1.52
C GLU A 390 11.56 7.99 0.07
N THR A 391 12.73 8.42 -0.40
CA THR A 391 13.22 8.08 -1.74
C THR A 391 14.33 7.03 -1.64
N ILE A 392 14.11 5.88 -2.27
CA ILE A 392 15.08 4.78 -2.35
C ILE A 392 15.81 4.90 -3.69
N GLY A 393 17.11 5.17 -3.62
CA GLY A 393 17.92 5.33 -4.83
C GLY A 393 18.13 4.01 -5.58
N PRO A 394 18.15 4.02 -6.93
CA PRO A 394 18.31 2.82 -7.76
C PRO A 394 19.63 2.06 -7.50
N SER A 395 20.69 2.75 -7.08
CA SER A 395 21.99 2.14 -6.77
C SER A 395 21.94 1.26 -5.52
N LEU A 396 21.18 1.66 -4.49
CA LEU A 396 20.97 0.88 -3.29
C LEU A 396 20.12 -0.36 -3.58
N ALA A 397 19.03 -0.18 -4.31
CA ALA A 397 18.12 -1.24 -4.73
C ALA A 397 18.85 -2.28 -5.59
N GLY A 398 19.63 -1.87 -6.60
CA GLY A 398 20.41 -2.76 -7.47
C GLY A 398 21.46 -3.59 -6.71
N ASN A 399 22.09 -3.02 -5.68
CA ASN A 399 23.02 -3.74 -4.82
C ASN A 399 22.31 -4.82 -3.98
N GLN A 400 21.14 -4.54 -3.47
CA GLN A 400 20.33 -5.51 -2.71
C GLN A 400 19.83 -6.65 -3.60
N LEU A 401 19.38 -6.36 -4.82
CA LEU A 401 18.97 -7.37 -5.79
C LEU A 401 20.15 -8.30 -6.15
N SER A 402 21.32 -7.73 -6.48
CA SER A 402 22.50 -8.52 -6.85
C SER A 402 22.97 -9.40 -5.70
N ALA A 403 22.95 -8.90 -4.46
CA ALA A 403 23.29 -9.66 -3.26
C ALA A 403 22.28 -10.80 -3.01
N GLY A 404 20.99 -10.54 -3.17
CA GLY A 404 19.93 -11.55 -3.03
C GLY A 404 20.04 -12.67 -4.06
N VAL A 405 20.24 -12.32 -5.34
CA VAL A 405 20.46 -13.29 -6.42
C VAL A 405 21.72 -14.11 -6.19
N LEU A 406 22.83 -13.46 -5.80
CA LEU A 406 24.08 -14.15 -5.49
C LEU A 406 23.90 -15.14 -4.33
N ALA A 407 23.24 -14.73 -3.24
CA ALA A 407 22.95 -15.61 -2.11
C ALA A 407 22.11 -16.81 -2.53
N GLY A 408 21.09 -16.62 -3.38
CA GLY A 408 20.26 -17.68 -3.94
C GLY A 408 21.06 -18.68 -4.80
N VAL A 409 21.91 -18.16 -5.68
CA VAL A 409 22.77 -19.01 -6.55
C VAL A 409 23.78 -19.80 -5.72
N VAL A 410 24.42 -19.17 -4.74
CA VAL A 410 25.39 -19.84 -3.85
C VAL A 410 24.67 -20.89 -3.01
N GLY A 411 23.53 -20.58 -2.41
CA GLY A 411 22.73 -21.53 -1.64
C GLY A 411 22.30 -22.74 -2.47
N LEU A 412 21.79 -22.50 -3.68
CA LEU A 412 21.41 -23.56 -4.61
C LEU A 412 22.60 -24.42 -5.01
N ALA A 413 23.76 -23.80 -5.29
CA ALA A 413 24.98 -24.53 -5.64
C ALA A 413 25.44 -25.44 -4.50
N ILE A 414 25.41 -24.97 -3.25
CA ILE A 414 25.75 -25.77 -2.07
C ILE A 414 24.82 -26.98 -1.95
N VAL A 415 23.50 -26.79 -2.09
CA VAL A 415 22.51 -27.88 -2.05
C VAL A 415 22.75 -28.87 -3.19
N MET A 416 23.01 -28.41 -4.41
CA MET A 416 23.29 -29.29 -5.55
C MET A 416 24.58 -30.11 -5.33
N ILE A 417 25.64 -29.49 -4.86
CA ILE A 417 26.93 -30.17 -4.55
C ILE A 417 26.70 -31.22 -3.44
N TYR A 418 26.02 -30.84 -2.36
CA TYR A 418 25.68 -31.79 -1.30
C TYR A 418 24.90 -32.99 -1.84
N CYS A 419 23.83 -32.76 -2.61
CA CYS A 419 23.02 -33.84 -3.17
C CYS A 419 23.82 -34.72 -4.15
N LEU A 420 24.70 -34.14 -4.96
CA LEU A 420 25.54 -34.90 -5.87
C LEU A 420 26.55 -35.79 -5.13
N PHE A 421 27.14 -35.25 -4.06
CA PHE A 421 28.13 -36.00 -3.27
C PHE A 421 27.47 -37.13 -2.47
N TYR A 422 26.34 -36.83 -1.81
CA TYR A 422 25.66 -37.79 -0.94
C TYR A 422 24.84 -38.83 -1.70
N TYR A 423 24.06 -38.38 -2.70
CA TYR A 423 23.17 -39.26 -3.49
C TYR A 423 23.78 -39.73 -4.80
N ARG A 424 24.94 -39.22 -5.22
CA ARG A 424 25.64 -39.59 -6.47
C ARG A 424 24.69 -39.53 -7.68
N GLY A 425 24.44 -40.67 -8.36
CA GLY A 425 23.55 -40.73 -9.52
C GLY A 425 22.11 -40.33 -9.26
N LEU A 426 21.56 -40.55 -8.06
CA LEU A 426 20.25 -40.03 -7.65
C LEU A 426 20.29 -38.51 -7.46
N GLY A 427 21.43 -37.92 -7.08
CA GLY A 427 21.61 -36.50 -6.99
C GLY A 427 21.36 -35.75 -8.31
N LEU A 428 21.61 -36.36 -9.45
CA LEU A 428 21.26 -35.79 -10.74
C LEU A 428 19.74 -35.63 -10.94
N VAL A 429 18.93 -36.48 -10.31
CA VAL A 429 17.47 -36.33 -10.35
C VAL A 429 17.05 -35.13 -9.50
N VAL A 430 17.70 -34.93 -8.33
CA VAL A 430 17.47 -33.71 -7.50
C VAL A 430 17.77 -32.45 -8.31
N ILE A 431 18.95 -32.40 -8.93
CA ILE A 431 19.37 -31.25 -9.75
C ILE A 431 18.35 -31.00 -10.87
N ALA A 432 17.94 -32.06 -11.61
CA ALA A 432 16.92 -31.92 -12.64
C ALA A 432 15.58 -31.42 -12.08
N SER A 433 15.16 -31.92 -10.92
CA SER A 433 13.92 -31.48 -10.26
C SER A 433 14.00 -30.03 -9.81
N LEU A 434 15.14 -29.59 -9.23
CA LEU A 434 15.36 -28.19 -8.84
C LEU A 434 15.38 -27.23 -10.04
N VAL A 435 16.00 -27.65 -11.16
CA VAL A 435 15.99 -26.86 -12.40
C VAL A 435 14.56 -26.72 -12.93
N VAL A 436 13.79 -27.81 -12.93
CA VAL A 436 12.38 -27.76 -13.36
C VAL A 436 11.54 -26.91 -12.40
N ALA A 437 11.75 -27.00 -11.10
CA ALA A 437 11.10 -26.16 -10.12
C ALA A 437 11.42 -24.68 -10.35
N ALA A 438 12.70 -24.34 -10.55
CA ALA A 438 13.12 -22.97 -10.84
C ALA A 438 12.49 -22.41 -12.13
N LEU A 439 12.40 -23.23 -13.20
CA LEU A 439 11.73 -22.84 -14.44
C LEU A 439 10.24 -22.56 -14.22
N ILE A 440 9.54 -23.43 -13.50
CA ILE A 440 8.11 -23.23 -13.21
C ILE A 440 7.91 -22.02 -12.33
N THR A 441 8.75 -21.83 -11.30
CA THR A 441 8.69 -20.65 -10.41
C THR A 441 8.89 -19.37 -11.21
N TYR A 442 9.89 -19.32 -12.08
CA TYR A 442 10.11 -18.16 -12.94
C TYR A 442 8.92 -17.88 -13.86
N GLY A 443 8.40 -18.92 -14.54
CA GLY A 443 7.21 -18.77 -15.38
C GLY A 443 5.96 -18.36 -14.61
N ALA A 444 5.77 -18.88 -13.38
CA ALA A 444 4.65 -18.50 -12.52
C ALA A 444 4.75 -17.04 -12.07
N VAL A 445 5.94 -16.58 -11.67
CA VAL A 445 6.20 -15.18 -11.30
C VAL A 445 5.91 -14.25 -12.49
N LEU A 446 6.34 -14.60 -13.72
CA LEU A 446 6.04 -13.81 -14.91
C LEU A 446 4.53 -13.69 -15.17
N VAL A 447 3.81 -14.82 -15.11
CA VAL A 447 2.35 -14.83 -15.32
C VAL A 447 1.62 -14.04 -14.23
N LEU A 448 2.00 -14.21 -12.96
CA LEU A 448 1.41 -13.48 -11.83
C LEU A 448 1.70 -11.99 -11.91
N SER A 449 2.91 -11.62 -12.33
CA SER A 449 3.29 -10.22 -12.55
C SER A 449 2.45 -9.57 -13.66
N ALA A 450 2.22 -10.29 -14.76
CA ALA A 450 1.44 -9.77 -15.88
C ALA A 450 -0.07 -9.74 -15.64
N SER A 451 -0.63 -10.74 -14.91
CA SER A 451 -2.07 -10.92 -14.76
C SER A 451 -2.64 -10.39 -13.45
N ALA A 452 -1.89 -10.49 -12.36
CA ALA A 452 -2.33 -10.13 -11.02
C ALA A 452 -1.58 -8.91 -10.43
N GLY A 453 -0.68 -8.28 -11.20
CA GLY A 453 0.11 -7.15 -10.73
C GLY A 453 1.11 -7.53 -9.63
N PHE A 454 1.51 -8.81 -9.54
CA PHE A 454 2.47 -9.23 -8.53
C PHE A 454 3.84 -8.60 -8.78
N THR A 455 4.36 -7.88 -7.78
CA THR A 455 5.70 -7.29 -7.76
C THR A 455 6.66 -8.18 -6.96
N LEU A 456 7.83 -8.46 -7.53
CA LEU A 456 8.86 -9.25 -6.88
C LEU A 456 9.68 -8.35 -5.95
N THR A 457 9.57 -8.58 -4.65
CA THR A 457 10.29 -7.85 -3.59
C THR A 457 11.47 -8.66 -3.06
N LEU A 458 12.41 -8.01 -2.35
CA LEU A 458 13.54 -8.69 -1.72
C LEU A 458 13.11 -9.80 -0.73
N PRO A 459 12.12 -9.60 0.15
CA PRO A 459 11.55 -10.68 0.94
C PRO A 459 10.87 -11.76 0.10
N GLY A 460 10.26 -11.40 -1.03
CA GLY A 460 9.73 -12.38 -1.98
C GLY A 460 10.82 -13.30 -2.53
N ILE A 461 11.98 -12.75 -2.93
CA ILE A 461 13.16 -13.52 -3.34
C ILE A 461 13.63 -14.43 -2.20
N ALA A 462 13.71 -13.90 -0.97
CA ALA A 462 14.08 -14.72 0.19
C ALA A 462 13.11 -15.88 0.40
N GLY A 463 11.80 -15.68 0.23
CA GLY A 463 10.77 -16.72 0.28
C GLY A 463 10.97 -17.80 -0.78
N LEU A 464 11.32 -17.41 -2.01
CA LEU A 464 11.65 -18.36 -3.09
C LEU A 464 12.92 -19.17 -2.77
N ILE A 465 13.96 -18.55 -2.20
CA ILE A 465 15.20 -19.23 -1.78
C ILE A 465 14.91 -20.25 -0.68
N VAL A 466 14.11 -19.89 0.32
CA VAL A 466 13.69 -20.81 1.39
C VAL A 466 12.86 -21.95 0.80
N GLY A 467 11.99 -21.69 -0.17
CA GLY A 467 11.23 -22.70 -0.91
C GLY A 467 12.13 -23.75 -1.57
N VAL A 468 13.26 -23.36 -2.17
CA VAL A 468 14.24 -24.30 -2.71
C VAL A 468 14.78 -25.26 -1.65
N GLY A 469 14.99 -24.79 -0.42
CA GLY A 469 15.40 -25.66 0.69
C GLY A 469 14.35 -26.70 1.06
N ILE A 470 13.07 -26.29 1.11
CA ILE A 470 11.92 -27.18 1.36
C ILE A 470 11.78 -28.21 0.25
N THR A 471 11.92 -27.78 -1.01
CA THR A 471 11.91 -28.68 -2.19
C THR A 471 12.96 -29.77 -2.07
N ALA A 472 14.18 -29.44 -1.64
CA ALA A 472 15.26 -30.42 -1.48
C ALA A 472 14.93 -31.47 -0.38
N ASP A 473 14.27 -31.09 0.69
CA ASP A 473 13.90 -32.00 1.79
C ASP A 473 12.91 -33.09 1.35
N SER A 474 11.91 -32.73 0.57
CA SER A 474 10.94 -33.68 0.00
C SER A 474 11.61 -34.79 -0.82
N PHE A 475 12.63 -34.45 -1.59
CA PHE A 475 13.40 -35.42 -2.39
C PHE A 475 14.27 -36.32 -1.50
N ILE A 476 14.89 -35.74 -0.49
CA ILE A 476 15.73 -36.45 0.49
C ILE A 476 14.89 -37.54 1.16
N VAL A 477 13.73 -37.21 1.67
CA VAL A 477 12.80 -38.17 2.32
C VAL A 477 12.45 -39.31 1.35
N TYR A 478 12.16 -39.02 0.10
CA TYR A 478 11.81 -40.06 -0.87
C TYR A 478 13.00 -40.98 -1.18
N PHE A 479 14.20 -40.42 -1.34
CA PHE A 479 15.39 -41.23 -1.65
C PHE A 479 15.83 -42.07 -0.47
N GLU A 480 15.72 -41.58 0.74
CA GLU A 480 16.01 -42.41 1.93
C GLU A 480 15.00 -43.57 2.03
N ARG A 481 13.73 -43.35 1.73
CA ARG A 481 12.74 -44.46 1.69
C ARG A 481 13.07 -45.48 0.59
N ILE A 482 13.57 -45.07 -0.57
CA ILE A 482 14.03 -46.00 -1.59
C ILE A 482 15.26 -46.80 -1.11
N ARG A 483 16.21 -46.13 -0.44
CA ARG A 483 17.37 -46.78 0.15
C ARG A 483 17.01 -47.81 1.20
N ASP A 484 16.08 -47.46 2.10
CA ASP A 484 15.57 -48.37 3.15
C ASP A 484 14.95 -49.61 2.53
N GLU A 485 14.10 -49.48 1.53
CA GLU A 485 13.47 -50.60 0.82
C GLU A 485 14.52 -51.49 0.08
N MET A 486 15.59 -50.86 -0.40
CA MET A 486 16.69 -51.62 -1.05
C MET A 486 17.59 -52.30 -0.01
N ARG A 487 17.80 -51.72 1.18
CA ARG A 487 18.48 -52.41 2.29
C ARG A 487 17.71 -53.65 2.75
N ASP A 488 16.38 -53.61 2.68
CA ASP A 488 15.51 -54.76 2.92
C ASP A 488 15.55 -55.83 1.80
N GLY A 489 16.45 -55.66 0.81
CA GLY A 489 16.65 -56.63 -0.28
C GLY A 489 15.66 -56.54 -1.44
N ARG A 490 14.83 -55.53 -1.51
CA ARG A 490 13.89 -55.34 -2.62
C ARG A 490 14.59 -54.81 -3.86
N SER A 491 14.06 -55.22 -5.03
CA SER A 491 14.57 -54.66 -6.28
C SER A 491 14.26 -53.17 -6.42
N MET A 492 15.07 -52.40 -7.15
CA MET A 492 14.90 -50.96 -7.39
C MET A 492 13.49 -50.62 -7.90
N ARG A 493 12.88 -51.43 -8.73
CA ARG A 493 11.51 -51.21 -9.25
C ARG A 493 10.46 -51.26 -8.14
N VAL A 494 10.59 -52.21 -7.23
CA VAL A 494 9.70 -52.36 -6.08
C VAL A 494 9.99 -51.25 -5.06
N ALA A 495 11.26 -50.98 -4.77
CA ALA A 495 11.70 -49.95 -3.83
C ALA A 495 11.18 -48.55 -4.21
N VAL A 496 11.19 -48.19 -5.51
CA VAL A 496 10.63 -46.89 -5.96
C VAL A 496 9.12 -46.79 -5.73
N GLU A 497 8.34 -47.86 -5.93
CA GLU A 497 6.89 -47.81 -5.75
C GLU A 497 6.50 -47.88 -4.24
N THR A 498 7.15 -48.74 -3.45
CA THR A 498 6.88 -48.85 -2.00
C THR A 498 7.42 -47.67 -1.24
N GLY A 499 8.62 -47.18 -1.58
CA GLY A 499 9.20 -45.97 -1.02
C GLY A 499 8.32 -44.73 -1.30
N TRP A 500 7.78 -44.65 -2.54
CA TRP A 500 6.81 -43.58 -2.88
C TRP A 500 5.57 -43.62 -2.01
N ALA A 501 4.97 -44.77 -1.79
CA ALA A 501 3.76 -44.91 -1.00
C ALA A 501 3.95 -44.43 0.46
N ARG A 502 5.17 -44.57 1.00
CA ARG A 502 5.53 -44.11 2.34
C ARG A 502 5.94 -42.62 2.32
N ALA A 503 6.81 -42.22 1.39
CA ALA A 503 7.37 -40.87 1.32
C ALA A 503 6.31 -39.80 1.02
N ARG A 504 5.35 -40.07 0.12
CA ARG A 504 4.34 -39.09 -0.31
C ARG A 504 3.51 -38.53 0.84
N ASN A 505 3.17 -39.36 1.82
CA ASN A 505 2.34 -38.91 2.96
C ASN A 505 3.16 -38.02 3.91
N THR A 506 4.45 -38.33 4.10
CA THR A 506 5.37 -37.54 4.91
C THR A 506 5.65 -36.19 4.26
N ALA A 507 5.98 -36.18 2.95
CA ALA A 507 6.21 -34.96 2.18
C ALA A 507 4.96 -34.06 2.16
N LEU A 508 3.78 -34.61 1.82
CA LEU A 508 2.54 -33.84 1.84
C LEU A 508 2.20 -33.27 3.20
N ALA A 509 2.52 -33.97 4.31
CA ALA A 509 2.29 -33.45 5.65
C ALA A 509 3.22 -32.25 5.96
N ALA A 510 4.50 -32.33 5.56
CA ALA A 510 5.47 -31.24 5.70
C ALA A 510 5.06 -30.03 4.85
N ASP A 511 4.72 -30.25 3.58
CA ASP A 511 4.28 -29.20 2.66
C ASP A 511 2.97 -28.55 3.12
N ALA A 512 2.03 -29.33 3.69
CA ALA A 512 0.79 -28.79 4.23
C ALA A 512 1.04 -27.84 5.42
N VAL A 513 2.02 -28.16 6.30
CA VAL A 513 2.40 -27.27 7.40
C VAL A 513 3.03 -25.99 6.86
N SER A 514 3.94 -26.09 5.89
CA SER A 514 4.58 -24.92 5.25
C SER A 514 3.56 -24.05 4.51
N LEU A 515 2.62 -24.67 3.80
CA LEU A 515 1.54 -23.96 3.11
C LEU A 515 0.59 -23.27 4.10
N LEU A 516 0.26 -23.94 5.21
CA LEU A 516 -0.57 -23.34 6.27
C LEU A 516 0.13 -22.12 6.88
N ALA A 517 1.43 -22.24 7.19
CA ALA A 517 2.21 -21.11 7.68
C ALA A 517 2.24 -19.95 6.67
N ALA A 518 2.44 -20.23 5.38
CA ALA A 518 2.40 -19.24 4.32
C ALA A 518 1.02 -18.56 4.22
N VAL A 519 -0.08 -19.31 4.30
CA VAL A 519 -1.44 -18.76 4.28
C VAL A 519 -1.72 -17.88 5.49
N VAL A 520 -1.35 -18.32 6.70
CA VAL A 520 -1.53 -17.53 7.92
C VAL A 520 -0.73 -16.23 7.84
N LEU A 521 0.53 -16.29 7.44
CA LEU A 521 1.36 -15.09 7.25
C LEU A 521 0.78 -14.19 6.16
N TYR A 522 0.27 -14.71 5.05
CA TYR A 522 -0.32 -13.92 3.97
C TYR A 522 -1.57 -13.15 4.41
N ILE A 523 -2.39 -13.74 5.28
CA ILE A 523 -3.63 -13.11 5.78
C ILE A 523 -3.35 -12.06 6.85
N PHE A 524 -2.46 -12.36 7.80
CA PHE A 524 -2.23 -11.52 8.98
C PHE A 524 -1.05 -10.57 8.84
N ALA A 525 -0.08 -10.85 7.97
CA ALA A 525 1.05 -9.96 7.77
C ALA A 525 0.75 -8.83 6.77
N VAL A 526 1.44 -7.72 6.94
CA VAL A 526 1.32 -6.51 6.13
C VAL A 526 2.66 -6.20 5.44
N GLY A 527 2.61 -5.54 4.29
CA GLY A 527 3.77 -5.07 3.57
C GLY A 527 4.72 -6.19 3.14
N VAL A 528 6.00 -6.02 3.37
CA VAL A 528 7.09 -6.91 2.90
C VAL A 528 6.97 -8.36 3.35
N VAL A 529 6.42 -8.62 4.54
CA VAL A 529 6.23 -10.00 5.07
C VAL A 529 5.16 -10.75 4.27
N ARG A 530 4.16 -10.05 3.76
CA ARG A 530 3.11 -10.62 2.90
C ARG A 530 3.69 -11.12 1.57
N GLY A 531 4.65 -10.37 0.98
CA GLY A 531 5.36 -10.78 -0.23
C GLY A 531 6.19 -12.06 -0.02
N PHE A 532 6.89 -12.16 1.12
CA PHE A 532 7.58 -13.39 1.53
C PHE A 532 6.63 -14.58 1.64
N ALA A 533 5.51 -14.41 2.36
CA ALA A 533 4.52 -15.46 2.57
C ALA A 533 3.90 -15.96 1.26
N PHE A 534 3.57 -15.04 0.36
CA PHE A 534 3.05 -15.37 -0.96
C PHE A 534 4.06 -16.20 -1.79
N ALA A 535 5.31 -15.74 -1.85
CA ALA A 535 6.37 -16.42 -2.58
C ALA A 535 6.65 -17.83 -2.00
N LEU A 536 6.66 -17.98 -0.67
CA LEU A 536 6.79 -19.26 0.02
C LEU A 536 5.61 -20.19 -0.31
N GLY A 537 4.38 -19.69 -0.30
CA GLY A 537 3.19 -20.46 -0.65
C GLY A 537 3.22 -20.97 -2.09
N VAL A 538 3.56 -20.09 -3.04
CA VAL A 538 3.70 -20.44 -4.45
C VAL A 538 4.80 -21.47 -4.66
N SER A 539 5.99 -21.29 -4.06
CA SER A 539 7.09 -22.25 -4.17
C SER A 539 6.73 -23.63 -3.60
N THR A 540 6.01 -23.68 -2.47
CA THR A 540 5.53 -24.95 -1.88
C THR A 540 4.53 -25.67 -2.79
N LEU A 541 3.61 -24.95 -3.44
CA LEU A 541 2.68 -25.55 -4.41
C LEU A 541 3.42 -26.11 -5.65
N ILE A 542 4.45 -25.39 -6.11
CA ILE A 542 5.30 -25.81 -7.22
C ILE A 542 6.09 -27.07 -6.82
N ASP A 543 6.61 -27.14 -5.59
CA ASP A 543 7.31 -28.31 -5.08
C ASP A 543 6.43 -29.55 -5.13
N ILE A 544 5.22 -29.48 -4.59
CA ILE A 544 4.24 -30.58 -4.65
C ILE A 544 4.04 -31.00 -6.12
N ALA A 545 3.86 -30.06 -7.04
CA ALA A 545 3.65 -30.37 -8.45
C ALA A 545 4.87 -31.06 -9.05
N VAL A 546 6.09 -30.58 -8.82
CA VAL A 546 7.33 -31.19 -9.31
C VAL A 546 7.54 -32.57 -8.70
N PHE A 547 7.29 -32.74 -7.40
CA PHE A 547 7.43 -34.00 -6.72
C PHE A 547 6.53 -35.10 -7.33
N PHE A 548 5.26 -34.78 -7.60
CA PHE A 548 4.28 -35.73 -8.13
C PHE A 548 4.40 -35.94 -9.65
N PHE A 549 4.59 -34.87 -10.42
CA PHE A 549 4.49 -34.92 -11.88
C PHE A 549 5.83 -35.03 -12.61
N PHE A 550 6.95 -34.72 -11.94
CA PHE A 550 8.29 -34.86 -12.51
C PHE A 550 9.11 -35.88 -11.77
N THR A 551 9.39 -35.70 -10.47
CA THR A 551 10.33 -36.55 -9.73
C THR A 551 9.91 -38.01 -9.68
N LYS A 552 8.68 -38.31 -9.32
CA LYS A 552 8.16 -39.67 -9.25
C LYS A 552 8.18 -40.38 -10.61
N PRO A 553 7.67 -39.81 -11.71
CA PRO A 553 7.75 -40.44 -13.05
C PRO A 553 9.19 -40.65 -13.52
N VAL A 554 10.09 -39.69 -13.27
CA VAL A 554 11.52 -39.83 -13.62
C VAL A 554 12.14 -41.01 -12.87
N MET A 555 11.92 -41.11 -11.57
CA MET A 555 12.40 -42.24 -10.75
C MET A 555 11.85 -43.58 -11.21
N THR A 556 10.58 -43.65 -11.61
CA THR A 556 9.98 -44.88 -12.19
C THR A 556 10.64 -45.27 -13.52
N LEU A 557 11.05 -44.32 -14.36
CA LEU A 557 11.78 -44.56 -15.59
C LEU A 557 13.23 -45.02 -15.32
N LEU A 558 13.92 -44.35 -14.41
CA LEU A 558 15.29 -44.67 -14.02
C LEU A 558 15.40 -46.06 -13.39
N ALA A 559 14.41 -46.48 -12.61
CA ALA A 559 14.34 -47.83 -12.03
C ALA A 559 14.31 -48.97 -13.09
N ARG A 560 13.98 -48.63 -14.35
CA ARG A 560 14.01 -49.59 -15.50
C ARG A 560 15.39 -49.65 -16.18
N ARG A 561 16.27 -48.70 -15.92
CA ARG A 561 17.60 -48.64 -16.51
C ARG A 561 18.58 -49.53 -15.75
N ARG A 562 19.41 -50.30 -16.50
CA ARG A 562 20.42 -51.24 -15.92
C ARG A 562 21.33 -50.54 -14.92
N PHE A 563 21.78 -49.31 -15.20
CA PHE A 563 22.67 -48.52 -14.36
C PHE A 563 22.22 -48.43 -12.90
N PHE A 564 20.91 -48.19 -12.67
CA PHE A 564 20.34 -48.07 -11.31
C PHE A 564 19.91 -49.43 -10.74
N ASN A 565 19.57 -50.40 -11.58
CA ASN A 565 19.07 -51.72 -11.18
C ASN A 565 20.18 -52.70 -10.80
N THR A 566 21.42 -52.50 -11.29
CA THR A 566 22.57 -53.39 -11.03
C THR A 566 23.40 -52.96 -9.82
N GLY A 567 23.06 -51.86 -9.14
CA GLY A 567 23.80 -51.37 -7.96
C GLY A 567 25.20 -50.84 -8.30
N SER A 568 25.37 -50.16 -9.44
CA SER A 568 26.66 -49.52 -9.82
C SER A 568 27.14 -48.58 -8.69
N ARG A 569 28.47 -48.54 -8.43
CA ARG A 569 29.10 -47.64 -7.44
C ARG A 569 28.71 -46.17 -7.61
N PHE A 570 28.48 -45.73 -8.83
CA PHE A 570 28.09 -44.35 -9.15
C PHE A 570 26.58 -44.11 -9.11
N SER A 571 25.74 -45.14 -8.94
CA SER A 571 24.29 -44.97 -8.85
C SER A 571 23.82 -44.42 -7.52
N GLY A 572 24.64 -44.45 -6.45
CA GLY A 572 24.29 -44.17 -5.08
C GLY A 572 23.49 -45.27 -4.36
N LEU A 573 23.35 -46.41 -5.02
CA LEU A 573 22.57 -47.59 -4.59
C LEU A 573 23.43 -48.86 -4.57
N SER A 574 24.77 -48.75 -4.52
CA SER A 574 25.66 -49.88 -4.35
C SER A 574 25.52 -50.49 -2.95
N ARG A 575 25.80 -51.78 -2.80
CA ARG A 575 25.75 -52.46 -1.49
C ARG A 575 26.59 -51.75 -0.42
N GLU A 576 27.77 -51.25 -0.83
CA GLU A 576 28.64 -50.45 0.03
C GLU A 576 27.98 -49.15 0.50
N THR A 577 27.26 -48.44 -0.39
CA THR A 577 26.55 -47.18 -0.04
C THR A 577 25.25 -47.45 0.73
N LEU A 578 24.69 -48.63 0.62
CA LEU A 578 23.53 -49.08 1.38
C LEU A 578 23.91 -49.61 2.78
N GLY A 579 25.22 -49.84 3.05
CA GLY A 579 25.67 -50.40 4.35
C GLY A 579 25.22 -51.87 4.53
N VAL A 580 25.00 -52.59 3.44
CA VAL A 580 24.67 -54.03 3.51
C VAL A 580 25.97 -54.79 3.38
N ASP A 581 26.50 -55.28 4.53
CA ASP A 581 27.69 -56.12 4.54
C ASP A 581 27.46 -57.40 3.73
N GLU A 582 28.48 -57.84 3.00
CA GLU A 582 28.42 -59.14 2.34
C GLU A 582 28.22 -60.21 3.43
N ALA A 583 27.12 -60.94 3.36
CA ALA A 583 27.00 -62.16 4.12
C ALA A 583 28.21 -63.02 3.88
N PRO A 584 28.94 -63.48 4.92
CA PRO A 584 30.10 -64.32 4.73
C PRO A 584 29.68 -65.50 3.83
N PRO A 585 30.57 -65.89 2.86
CA PRO A 585 30.26 -66.97 1.91
C PRO A 585 29.84 -68.20 2.72
N ALA A 586 28.69 -68.72 2.40
CA ALA A 586 28.21 -69.97 3.01
C ALA A 586 29.33 -71.02 2.92
N ARG A 587 29.92 -71.36 4.06
CA ARG A 587 30.85 -72.47 4.07
C ARG A 587 30.10 -73.67 3.57
N THR A 588 30.44 -74.08 2.32
CA THR A 588 30.12 -75.39 1.80
C THR A 588 30.74 -76.40 2.74
N GLY A 589 29.95 -76.88 3.68
CA GLY A 589 30.33 -78.02 4.52
C GLY A 589 30.61 -79.18 3.60
N LEU A 590 31.90 -79.54 3.50
CA LEU A 590 32.33 -80.81 3.01
C LEU A 590 31.68 -81.88 3.91
N ALA A 591 30.62 -82.49 3.40
CA ALA A 591 30.15 -83.77 3.91
C ALA A 591 31.21 -84.82 3.56
N GLY A 592 32.18 -84.98 4.52
CA GLY A 592 33.05 -86.13 4.51
C GLY A 592 32.23 -87.37 4.86
N GLY A 593 31.93 -88.17 3.93
CA GLY A 593 31.53 -89.56 4.12
C GLY A 593 32.73 -90.38 4.53
N SER A 594 32.60 -91.15 5.50
CA SER A 594 33.43 -92.30 5.73
C SER A 594 32.62 -93.42 6.37
N ALA A 595 32.58 -94.51 5.58
CA ALA A 595 32.45 -95.93 5.86
C ALA A 595 31.37 -96.39 6.85
#